data_88a17f5da36692195b9118df41490209
#
_entry.id   88a17f5da36692195b9118df41490209
#
_cell.length_a   1.000
_cell.length_b   1.000
_cell.length_c   1.000
_cell.angle_alpha   90.00
_cell.angle_beta   90.00
_cell.angle_gamma   90.00
#
_symmetry.space_group_name_H-M   'P 1'
#
loop_
_entity.id
_entity.type
_entity.pdbx_description
1 polymer ?
#
loop_
_entity_poly.entity_id
_entity_poly.type
_entity_poly.pdbx_seq_one_letter_code
_entity_poly.pdbx_strand_id
1 'polypeptide(L)'
;MRSPESSTHTSLALRHLEALQEHYTPPGEMVPNRAVTWNHKIEYEGNSYYVHVDIDAHGEPIRLRASGPTVGVDLYETLMDGTMWLTSLLEHGVSPHEIVSMVGRRSDNSPRSILGCVADVLGEYI
;
A
#
# COMPACT_ATOMS: atom_id res chain seq x y z
N MET A 1 -9.50 0.17 15.11
CA MET A 1 -10.70 0.80 14.53
C MET A 1 -10.34 2.16 13.94
N ARG A 2 -10.84 2.44 12.77
CA ARG A 2 -10.60 3.73 12.14
C ARG A 2 -11.52 4.80 12.71
N SER A 3 -10.99 6.01 12.85
CA SER A 3 -11.78 7.13 13.38
C SER A 3 -12.67 7.73 12.28
N PRO A 4 -13.76 8.44 12.68
CA PRO A 4 -14.61 9.13 11.70
C PRO A 4 -13.87 10.18 10.87
N GLU A 5 -12.78 10.74 11.39
CA GLU A 5 -11.97 11.72 10.68
C GLU A 5 -11.22 11.09 9.50
N SER A 6 -11.13 9.77 9.46
CA SER A 6 -10.52 9.03 8.35
C SER A 6 -11.55 8.61 7.32
N SER A 7 -12.64 9.39 7.14
CA SER A 7 -13.75 9.01 6.29
C SER A 7 -13.35 8.68 4.85
N THR A 8 -12.38 9.39 4.27
CA THR A 8 -11.89 9.09 2.93
C THR A 8 -11.25 7.71 2.84
N HIS A 9 -10.42 7.37 3.82
CA HIS A 9 -9.78 6.06 3.89
C HIS A 9 -10.79 4.97 4.18
N THR A 10 -11.73 5.27 5.07
CA THR A 10 -12.81 4.34 5.38
C THR A 10 -13.66 4.06 4.15
N SER A 11 -13.98 5.10 3.37
CA SER A 11 -14.74 4.95 2.12
C SER A 11 -13.98 4.12 1.09
N LEU A 12 -12.66 4.29 1.00
CA LEU A 12 -11.82 3.49 0.12
C LEU A 12 -11.84 2.03 0.55
N ALA A 13 -11.68 1.75 1.84
CA ALA A 13 -11.74 0.39 2.36
C ALA A 13 -13.09 -0.26 2.11
N LEU A 14 -14.19 0.49 2.31
CA LEU A 14 -15.52 -0.02 2.03
C LEU A 14 -15.72 -0.35 0.56
N ARG A 15 -15.21 0.49 -0.33
CA ARG A 15 -15.26 0.19 -1.77
C ARG A 15 -14.48 -1.06 -2.12
N HIS A 16 -13.34 -1.29 -1.47
CA HIS A 16 -12.58 -2.51 -1.65
C HIS A 16 -13.38 -3.73 -1.20
N LEU A 17 -14.04 -3.63 -0.06
CA LEU A 17 -14.89 -4.70 0.44
C LEU A 17 -16.10 -4.96 -0.46
N GLU A 18 -16.71 -3.90 -0.97
CA GLU A 18 -17.82 -4.03 -1.90
C GLU A 18 -17.38 -4.73 -3.19
N ALA A 19 -16.22 -4.37 -3.73
CA ALA A 19 -15.65 -5.03 -4.89
C ALA A 19 -15.41 -6.51 -4.63
N LEU A 20 -14.93 -6.87 -3.45
CA LEU A 20 -14.77 -8.26 -3.05
C LEU A 20 -16.12 -8.98 -2.99
N GLN A 21 -17.13 -8.32 -2.44
CA GLN A 21 -18.46 -8.90 -2.33
C GLN A 21 -19.11 -9.14 -3.70
N GLU A 22 -18.94 -8.21 -4.63
CA GLU A 22 -19.45 -8.35 -5.98
C GLU A 22 -18.84 -9.55 -6.71
N HIS A 23 -17.61 -9.87 -6.39
CA HIS A 23 -16.88 -10.98 -6.99
C HIS A 23 -16.79 -12.18 -6.05
N TYR A 24 -17.57 -12.15 -4.98
CA TYR A 24 -17.53 -13.19 -3.98
C TYR A 24 -18.01 -14.52 -4.55
N THR A 25 -17.20 -15.55 -4.36
CA THR A 25 -17.59 -16.92 -4.68
C THR A 25 -18.35 -17.53 -3.50
N PRO A 26 -19.34 -18.38 -3.76
CA PRO A 26 -20.04 -19.08 -2.69
C PRO A 26 -19.07 -19.85 -1.78
N PRO A 27 -19.42 -20.05 -0.50
CA PRO A 27 -18.50 -20.66 0.46
C PRO A 27 -17.82 -21.96 0.01
N GLY A 28 -18.46 -22.78 -0.76
CA GLY A 28 -17.85 -24.01 -1.27
C GLY A 28 -16.82 -23.81 -2.36
N GLU A 29 -16.74 -22.60 -2.90
CA GLU A 29 -15.87 -22.27 -4.02
C GLU A 29 -14.87 -21.17 -3.69
N MET A 30 -14.94 -20.63 -2.47
CA MET A 30 -14.09 -19.51 -2.09
C MET A 30 -12.62 -19.91 -2.08
N VAL A 31 -11.79 -19.06 -2.71
CA VAL A 31 -10.36 -19.22 -2.69
C VAL A 31 -9.85 -18.55 -1.42
N PRO A 32 -9.17 -19.30 -0.51
CA PRO A 32 -8.59 -18.70 0.69
C PRO A 32 -7.58 -17.60 0.34
N ASN A 33 -7.52 -16.57 1.16
CA ASN A 33 -6.58 -15.46 1.02
C ASN A 33 -6.73 -14.66 -0.27
N ARG A 34 -7.92 -14.71 -0.86
CA ARG A 34 -8.20 -13.89 -2.02
C ARG A 34 -8.16 -12.43 -1.62
N ALA A 35 -7.40 -11.63 -2.37
CA ALA A 35 -7.21 -10.22 -2.11
C ALA A 35 -7.58 -9.41 -3.35
N VAL A 36 -7.96 -8.16 -3.13
CA VAL A 36 -8.09 -7.16 -4.19
C VAL A 36 -6.80 -6.39 -4.25
N THR A 37 -6.30 -6.12 -5.45
CA THR A 37 -5.11 -5.33 -5.63
C THR A 37 -5.50 -3.95 -6.15
N TRP A 38 -4.99 -2.92 -5.50
CA TRP A 38 -5.14 -1.55 -5.94
C TRP A 38 -3.81 -1.00 -6.37
N ASN A 39 -3.80 -0.29 -7.50
CA ASN A 39 -2.59 0.27 -8.08
C ASN A 39 -2.55 1.77 -7.83
N HIS A 40 -1.43 2.24 -7.30
CA HIS A 40 -1.21 3.64 -7.02
C HIS A 40 0.00 4.11 -7.82
N LYS A 41 -0.16 5.25 -8.48
CA LYS A 41 0.94 5.86 -9.19
C LYS A 41 1.67 6.82 -8.26
N ILE A 42 2.98 6.70 -8.20
CA ILE A 42 3.84 7.66 -7.51
C ILE A 42 4.84 8.23 -8.50
N GLU A 43 5.31 9.43 -8.22
CA GLU A 43 6.35 10.05 -9.01
C GLU A 43 7.53 10.36 -8.12
N TYR A 44 8.73 10.06 -8.62
CA TYR A 44 9.96 10.31 -7.92
C TYR A 44 11.05 10.65 -8.92
N GLU A 45 11.68 11.81 -8.74
CA GLU A 45 12.75 12.29 -9.61
C GLU A 45 12.41 12.22 -11.10
N GLY A 46 11.19 12.63 -11.45
CA GLY A 46 10.74 12.72 -12.82
C GLY A 46 10.29 11.41 -13.45
N ASN A 47 10.31 10.32 -12.70
CA ASN A 47 9.85 9.03 -13.18
C ASN A 47 8.59 8.58 -12.46
N SER A 48 7.75 7.84 -13.17
CA SER A 48 6.53 7.28 -12.62
C SER A 48 6.73 5.83 -12.23
N TYR A 49 6.26 5.49 -11.04
CA TYR A 49 6.30 4.13 -10.50
C TYR A 49 4.90 3.76 -10.05
N TYR A 50 4.63 2.47 -9.97
CA TYR A 50 3.35 1.97 -9.50
C TYR A 50 3.55 1.13 -8.25
N VAL A 51 2.74 1.38 -7.26
CA VAL A 51 2.69 0.59 -6.04
C VAL A 51 1.41 -0.21 -6.06
N HIS A 52 1.54 -1.52 -5.95
CA HIS A 52 0.41 -2.44 -5.96
C HIS A 52 0.16 -2.88 -4.54
N VAL A 53 -1.00 -2.51 -4.01
CA VAL A 53 -1.38 -2.84 -2.64
C VAL A 53 -2.43 -3.94 -2.67
N ASP A 54 -2.08 -5.09 -2.12
CA ASP A 54 -3.04 -6.16 -1.91
C ASP A 54 -3.71 -5.94 -0.56
N ILE A 55 -5.04 -5.98 -0.55
CA ILE A 55 -5.83 -5.80 0.67
C ILE A 55 -6.66 -7.04 0.94
N ASP A 56 -6.89 -7.30 2.24
CA ASP A 56 -7.68 -8.44 2.67
C ASP A 56 -9.18 -8.11 2.68
N ALA A 57 -9.98 -9.07 3.13
CA ALA A 57 -11.43 -8.93 3.21
C ALA A 57 -11.88 -7.85 4.20
N HIS A 58 -10.99 -7.39 5.08
CA HIS A 58 -11.27 -6.33 6.04
C HIS A 58 -10.83 -4.95 5.54
N GLY A 59 -10.32 -4.87 4.31
CA GLY A 59 -9.82 -3.63 3.74
C GLY A 59 -8.45 -3.22 4.24
N GLU A 60 -7.72 -4.13 4.87
CA GLU A 60 -6.39 -3.83 5.39
C GLU A 60 -5.31 -4.20 4.38
N PRO A 61 -4.28 -3.35 4.22
CA PRO A 61 -3.17 -3.70 3.34
C PRO A 61 -2.36 -4.85 3.93
N ILE A 62 -2.06 -5.85 3.11
CA ILE A 62 -1.33 -7.03 3.55
C ILE A 62 -0.04 -7.25 2.79
N ARG A 63 0.12 -6.65 1.63
CA ARG A 63 1.32 -6.81 0.82
C ARG A 63 1.46 -5.66 -0.14
N LEU A 64 2.70 -5.25 -0.34
CA LEU A 64 3.06 -4.25 -1.33
C LEU A 64 3.97 -4.86 -2.37
N ARG A 65 3.74 -4.46 -3.61
CA ARG A 65 4.65 -4.73 -4.73
C ARG A 65 4.83 -3.42 -5.48
N ALA A 66 5.89 -3.32 -6.24
CA ALA A 66 6.14 -2.13 -7.03
C ALA A 66 6.60 -2.50 -8.42
N SER A 67 6.33 -1.61 -9.35
CA SER A 67 6.83 -1.72 -10.71
C SER A 67 7.16 -0.33 -11.25
N GLY A 68 8.02 -0.29 -12.25
CA GLY A 68 8.40 0.97 -12.85
C GLY A 68 9.66 0.83 -13.68
N PRO A 69 10.18 1.94 -14.20
CA PRO A 69 11.36 1.91 -15.02
C PRO A 69 12.59 1.51 -14.21
N THR A 70 13.53 0.82 -14.85
CA THR A 70 14.80 0.45 -14.24
C THR A 70 15.85 1.53 -14.47
N VAL A 71 15.46 2.77 -14.27
CA VAL A 71 16.34 3.92 -14.43
C VAL A 71 17.23 4.04 -13.20
N GLY A 72 18.46 3.59 -13.31
CA GLY A 72 19.32 3.49 -12.15
C GLY A 72 19.05 2.20 -11.37
N VAL A 73 20.00 1.27 -11.46
CA VAL A 73 19.86 -0.07 -10.89
C VAL A 73 19.65 0.00 -9.36
N ASP A 74 20.43 0.85 -8.69
CA ASP A 74 20.36 0.95 -7.23
C ASP A 74 18.99 1.43 -6.76
N LEU A 75 18.41 2.39 -7.47
CA LEU A 75 17.10 2.91 -7.10
C LEU A 75 16.02 1.84 -7.30
N TYR A 76 16.08 1.14 -8.41
CA TYR A 76 15.13 0.07 -8.70
C TYR A 76 15.21 -1.04 -7.66
N GLU A 77 16.41 -1.48 -7.33
CA GLU A 77 16.62 -2.53 -6.33
C GLU A 77 16.19 -2.08 -4.94
N THR A 78 16.46 -0.82 -4.58
CA THR A 78 16.00 -0.25 -3.32
C THR A 78 14.47 -0.26 -3.26
N LEU A 79 13.82 0.08 -4.36
CA LEU A 79 12.36 0.05 -4.42
C LEU A 79 11.83 -1.38 -4.22
N MET A 80 12.43 -2.35 -4.90
CA MET A 80 12.01 -3.75 -4.78
C MET A 80 12.23 -4.28 -3.35
N ASP A 81 13.41 -4.08 -2.81
CA ASP A 81 13.72 -4.50 -1.45
C ASP A 81 12.83 -3.79 -0.42
N GLY A 82 12.62 -2.51 -0.63
CA GLY A 82 11.79 -1.71 0.28
C GLY A 82 10.36 -2.20 0.36
N THR A 83 9.77 -2.59 -0.76
CA THR A 83 8.41 -3.14 -0.74
C THR A 83 8.35 -4.48 -0.02
N MET A 84 9.41 -5.28 -0.10
CA MET A 84 9.51 -6.52 0.66
C MET A 84 9.60 -6.24 2.16
N TRP A 85 10.39 -5.26 2.56
CA TRP A 85 10.50 -4.89 3.98
C TRP A 85 9.18 -4.35 4.51
N LEU A 86 8.51 -3.49 3.76
CA LEU A 86 7.21 -2.94 4.17
C LEU A 86 6.17 -4.05 4.27
N THR A 87 6.17 -4.99 3.35
CA THR A 87 5.29 -6.15 3.42
C THR A 87 5.55 -6.95 4.69
N SER A 88 6.82 -7.18 5.01
CA SER A 88 7.18 -7.90 6.23
C SER A 88 6.69 -7.18 7.49
N LEU A 89 6.81 -5.86 7.52
CA LEU A 89 6.29 -5.07 8.65
C LEU A 89 4.78 -5.25 8.80
N LEU A 90 4.04 -5.19 7.69
CA LEU A 90 2.60 -5.41 7.73
C LEU A 90 2.25 -6.81 8.23
N GLU A 91 2.98 -7.83 7.77
CA GLU A 91 2.78 -9.21 8.19
C GLU A 91 3.05 -9.42 9.68
N HIS A 92 3.94 -8.60 10.25
CA HIS A 92 4.27 -8.64 11.67
C HIS A 92 3.41 -7.70 12.51
N GLY A 93 2.36 -7.17 11.93
CA GLY A 93 1.38 -6.38 12.67
C GLY A 93 1.70 -4.91 12.85
N VAL A 94 2.73 -4.40 12.16
CA VAL A 94 3.01 -2.97 12.18
C VAL A 94 1.95 -2.26 11.35
N SER A 95 1.29 -1.27 11.94
CA SER A 95 0.20 -0.58 11.26
C SER A 95 0.68 0.36 10.17
N PRO A 96 -0.14 0.65 9.15
CA PRO A 96 0.18 1.69 8.17
C PRO A 96 0.52 3.02 8.82
N HIS A 97 -0.17 3.39 9.88
CA HIS A 97 0.09 4.62 10.62
C HIS A 97 1.51 4.66 11.17
N GLU A 98 1.96 3.57 11.77
CA GLU A 98 3.33 3.47 12.29
C GLU A 98 4.35 3.56 11.17
N ILE A 99 4.11 2.89 10.05
CA ILE A 99 5.01 2.90 8.91
C ILE A 99 5.16 4.32 8.37
N VAL A 100 4.03 5.03 8.18
CA VAL A 100 4.07 6.41 7.70
C VAL A 100 4.84 7.31 8.66
N SER A 101 4.71 7.08 9.96
CA SER A 101 5.39 7.89 10.98
C SER A 101 6.92 7.70 11.00
N MET A 102 7.41 6.60 10.45
CA MET A 102 8.85 6.30 10.41
C MET A 102 9.56 6.91 9.22
N VAL A 103 8.82 7.48 8.27
CA VAL A 103 9.40 8.02 7.03
C VAL A 103 10.10 9.35 7.30
N GLY A 104 11.32 9.48 6.79
CA GLY A 104 12.01 10.74 6.83
C GLY A 104 11.38 11.75 5.87
N ARG A 105 11.29 13.01 6.32
CA ARG A 105 10.63 14.06 5.55
C ARG A 105 11.52 15.28 5.37
N ARG A 106 11.27 15.99 4.28
CA ARG A 106 11.90 17.26 4.01
C ARG A 106 11.18 18.37 4.78
N SER A 107 11.71 19.58 4.75
CA SER A 107 11.10 20.72 5.45
C SER A 107 9.69 21.03 4.95
N ASP A 108 9.38 20.71 3.70
CA ASP A 108 8.04 20.89 3.13
C ASP A 108 7.10 19.70 3.40
N ASN A 109 7.53 18.78 4.25
CA ASN A 109 6.81 17.56 4.62
C ASN A 109 6.74 16.50 3.50
N SER A 110 7.43 16.68 2.40
CA SER A 110 7.50 15.64 1.36
C SER A 110 8.46 14.52 1.78
N PRO A 111 8.25 13.28 1.30
CA PRO A 111 9.17 12.18 1.60
C PRO A 111 10.56 12.44 1.01
N ARG A 112 11.61 12.05 1.76
CA ARG A 112 12.99 12.21 1.30
C ARG A 112 13.48 11.11 0.37
N SER A 113 12.75 10.01 0.28
CA SER A 113 13.19 8.85 -0.47
C SER A 113 12.02 8.24 -1.25
N ILE A 114 12.36 7.42 -2.23
CA ILE A 114 11.34 6.68 -2.96
C ILE A 114 10.56 5.76 -2.01
N LEU A 115 11.24 5.20 -1.03
CA LEU A 115 10.59 4.35 -0.04
C LEU A 115 9.58 5.13 0.78
N GLY A 116 9.90 6.38 1.08
CA GLY A 116 8.95 7.29 1.74
C GLY A 116 7.70 7.52 0.90
N CYS A 117 7.86 7.67 -0.41
CA CYS A 117 6.73 7.81 -1.32
C CYS A 117 5.85 6.55 -1.29
N VAL A 118 6.46 5.37 -1.28
CA VAL A 118 5.74 4.10 -1.20
C VAL A 118 5.01 4.01 0.14
N ALA A 119 5.68 4.36 1.23
CA ALA A 119 5.05 4.32 2.56
C ALA A 119 3.85 5.26 2.64
N ASP A 120 3.93 6.42 1.99
CA ASP A 120 2.83 7.38 1.99
C ASP A 120 1.57 6.83 1.29
N VAL A 121 1.73 5.91 0.35
CA VAL A 121 0.59 5.21 -0.24
C VAL A 121 -0.21 4.48 0.84
N LEU A 122 0.48 3.89 1.83
CA LEU A 122 -0.19 3.23 2.94
C LEU A 122 -1.02 4.19 3.79
N GLY A 123 -0.70 5.48 3.76
CA GLY A 123 -1.49 6.49 4.45
C GLY A 123 -2.95 6.54 3.98
N GLU A 124 -3.23 6.09 2.78
CA GLU A 124 -4.59 6.03 2.26
C GLU A 124 -5.43 4.91 2.90
N TYR A 125 -4.79 4.04 3.66
CA TYR A 125 -5.44 2.90 4.31
C TYR A 125 -5.53 3.05 5.83
N ILE A 126 -5.27 4.23 6.34
CA ILE A 126 -5.36 4.52 7.79
C ILE A 126 -6.80 4.78 8.21
#